data_c4d4676921c1f950a1d170e2c0154e8e
#
_entry.id   c4d4676921c1f950a1d170e2c0154e8e
#
_cell.length_a   1.000
_cell.length_b   1.000
_cell.length_c   1.000
_cell.angle_alpha   90.00
_cell.angle_beta   90.00
_cell.angle_gamma   90.00
#
_symmetry.space_group_name_H-M   'P 1'
#
loop_
_entity.id
_entity.type
_entity.pdbx_description
1 polymer ?
#
loop_
_entity_poly.entity_id
_entity_poly.type
_entity_poly.pdbx_seq_one_letter_code
_entity_poly.pdbx_strand_id
1 'polypeptide(L)'
;VRISFDDLINPELHPDYEPERIFSDDTSFIDVVSADDVKSPNLNIDSSRQPVVMVDNLHVKYQVYSSGKAVGASGARRLLQSNMRGVRTVHALKGISFVAYENESIGVIGSNGSGKSTLLKAITGLTPPASGSVFARSRPSLLGVGAALIPGLSGDKNITLGGLALGYNRQEVEKMREDIIKFAELEEFIDLPMRTYSSGMSARLKFAIAASKQHDILIIDEALAVGDAKFKKRSEAKIREIRENAGTIFNVSHSMNSIKETCNRCIWIEKGVQKMDGDPDAVIKAYQAHLKKKK
;
A
#
# COMPACT_ATOMS: atom_id res chain seq x y z
N VAL A 1 11.10 18.08 -16.79
CA VAL A 1 12.24 17.17 -17.05
C VAL A 1 11.94 15.90 -16.29
N ARG A 2 11.76 14.77 -17.00
CA ARG A 2 11.60 13.45 -16.36
C ARG A 2 12.97 13.06 -15.80
N ILE A 3 13.08 12.96 -14.49
CA ILE A 3 14.22 12.35 -13.83
C ILE A 3 13.91 10.85 -13.76
N SER A 4 14.80 10.01 -14.29
CA SER A 4 14.66 8.57 -14.15
C SER A 4 14.99 8.16 -12.71
N PHE A 5 14.50 7.00 -12.28
CA PHE A 5 14.86 6.45 -10.97
C PHE A 5 16.38 6.25 -10.85
N ASP A 6 17.04 5.90 -11.95
CA ASP A 6 18.49 5.70 -12.02
C ASP A 6 19.27 7.02 -11.87
N ASP A 7 18.68 8.14 -12.32
CA ASP A 7 19.27 9.47 -12.14
C ASP A 7 19.26 9.93 -10.68
N LEU A 8 18.26 9.49 -9.89
CA LEU A 8 18.15 9.82 -8.47
C LEU A 8 19.19 9.14 -7.57
N ILE A 9 19.73 7.99 -8.03
CA ILE A 9 20.77 7.25 -7.30
C ILE A 9 22.18 7.64 -7.73
N ASN A 10 22.34 8.52 -8.74
CA ASN A 10 23.65 9.01 -9.18
C ASN A 10 23.89 10.44 -8.66
N PRO A 11 24.70 10.62 -7.60
CA PRO A 11 24.94 11.92 -6.97
C PRO A 11 25.75 12.90 -7.86
N GLU A 12 26.34 12.45 -8.96
CA GLU A 12 27.15 13.32 -9.85
C GLU A 12 26.30 14.13 -10.84
N LEU A 13 25.02 13.79 -11.02
CA LEU A 13 24.19 14.37 -12.07
C LEU A 13 23.36 15.60 -11.67
N HIS A 14 23.24 15.96 -10.37
CA HIS A 14 22.35 17.04 -9.93
C HIS A 14 22.91 17.98 -8.86
N PRO A 15 23.89 18.86 -9.17
CA PRO A 15 24.29 19.91 -8.24
C PRO A 15 23.29 21.08 -8.11
N ASP A 16 22.38 21.30 -9.09
CA ASP A 16 21.54 22.51 -9.18
C ASP A 16 20.07 22.24 -9.57
N TYR A 17 19.44 21.19 -9.03
CA TYR A 17 18.07 20.86 -9.39
C TYR A 17 17.01 21.66 -8.60
N GLU A 18 16.23 22.50 -9.29
CA GLU A 18 15.00 23.11 -8.78
C GLU A 18 13.76 22.31 -9.27
N PRO A 19 12.93 21.75 -8.37
CA PRO A 19 11.75 21.01 -8.76
C PRO A 19 10.61 21.96 -9.16
N GLU A 20 10.28 22.00 -10.45
CA GLU A 20 9.01 22.55 -10.92
C GLU A 20 7.89 21.52 -10.72
N ARG A 21 6.76 21.95 -10.15
CA ARG A 21 5.54 21.14 -10.03
C ARG A 21 4.97 20.89 -11.42
N ILE A 22 5.09 19.66 -11.90
CA ILE A 22 4.46 19.23 -13.14
C ILE A 22 3.30 18.29 -12.77
N PHE A 23 2.07 18.81 -12.84
CA PHE A 23 0.88 17.97 -13.00
C PHE A 23 0.76 17.68 -14.48
N SER A 24 1.14 16.49 -14.94
CA SER A 24 0.78 15.99 -16.25
C SER A 24 -0.30 14.92 -16.10
N ASP A 25 -1.29 14.94 -16.97
CA ASP A 25 -2.42 13.99 -17.07
C ASP A 25 -1.97 12.55 -17.40
N ASP A 26 -0.69 12.29 -17.44
CA ASP A 26 -0.12 10.98 -17.69
C ASP A 26 0.21 10.31 -16.35
N THR A 27 -0.42 9.19 -16.09
CA THR A 27 -0.50 8.39 -14.86
C THR A 27 0.83 7.83 -14.35
N SER A 28 1.90 8.57 -14.44
CA SER A 28 3.19 8.24 -13.86
C SER A 28 3.43 9.05 -12.58
N PHE A 29 3.57 8.34 -11.52
CA PHE A 29 3.79 8.60 -10.11
C PHE A 29 4.52 9.90 -9.74
N ILE A 30 3.79 10.64 -8.96
CA ILE A 30 4.02 11.32 -7.68
C ILE A 30 5.50 11.65 -7.40
N ASP A 31 5.95 12.73 -7.99
CA ASP A 31 7.04 13.51 -7.42
C ASP A 31 6.42 14.54 -6.46
N VAL A 32 6.40 14.21 -5.17
CA VAL A 32 6.17 15.21 -4.13
C VAL A 32 7.51 15.43 -3.44
N VAL A 33 8.40 16.12 -4.14
CA VAL A 33 9.65 16.59 -3.55
C VAL A 33 9.48 18.06 -3.24
N SER A 34 9.57 18.48 -1.96
CA SER A 34 9.81 19.86 -1.63
C SER A 34 11.32 20.15 -1.79
N ALA A 35 11.68 21.33 -2.28
CA ALA A 35 13.06 21.72 -2.55
C ALA A 35 13.99 21.64 -1.31
N ASP A 36 13.41 21.70 -0.10
CA ASP A 36 14.15 21.60 1.17
C ASP A 36 14.48 20.15 1.57
N ASP A 37 13.89 19.14 0.92
CA ASP A 37 14.01 17.73 1.30
C ASP A 37 15.09 16.95 0.52
N VAL A 38 15.75 17.55 -0.44
CA VAL A 38 16.76 16.90 -1.31
C VAL A 38 18.08 16.58 -0.57
N LYS A 39 18.26 17.06 0.65
CA LYS A 39 19.40 16.70 1.51
C LYS A 39 19.00 15.60 2.48
N SER A 40 18.96 14.37 2.01
CA SER A 40 18.78 13.22 2.88
C SER A 40 20.11 12.47 3.09
N PRO A 41 20.79 12.72 4.22
CA PRO A 41 22.02 12.02 4.55
C PRO A 41 21.79 10.62 5.14
N ASN A 42 20.54 10.12 5.22
CA ASN A 42 20.21 9.02 6.11
C ASN A 42 19.82 7.71 5.42
N LEU A 43 19.72 7.65 4.10
CA LEU A 43 19.50 6.39 3.39
C LEU A 43 20.83 5.72 3.08
N ASN A 44 21.11 4.61 3.75
CA ASN A 44 22.25 3.76 3.40
C ASN A 44 21.87 2.92 2.17
N ILE A 45 22.25 3.41 0.97
CA ILE A 45 21.99 2.73 -0.30
C ILE A 45 23.12 1.76 -0.57
N ASP A 46 22.77 0.48 -0.68
CA ASP A 46 23.70 -0.54 -1.14
C ASP A 46 23.82 -0.47 -2.68
N SER A 47 24.91 0.10 -3.17
CA SER A 47 25.17 0.27 -4.60
C SER A 47 25.36 -1.03 -5.37
N SER A 48 25.54 -2.17 -4.68
CA SER A 48 25.62 -3.49 -5.32
C SER A 48 24.24 -4.10 -5.65
N ARG A 49 23.15 -3.50 -5.14
CA ARG A 49 21.77 -3.97 -5.28
C ARG A 49 20.92 -2.92 -5.97
N GLN A 50 19.95 -3.36 -6.76
CA GLN A 50 19.08 -2.45 -7.49
C GLN A 50 17.91 -2.00 -6.60
N PRO A 51 17.82 -0.71 -6.23
CA PRO A 51 16.71 -0.20 -5.45
C PRO A 51 15.43 -0.14 -6.29
N VAL A 52 14.28 -0.50 -5.70
CA VAL A 52 12.97 -0.48 -6.34
C VAL A 52 11.97 0.42 -5.62
N VAL A 53 12.10 0.59 -4.29
CA VAL A 53 11.35 1.57 -3.51
C VAL A 53 12.30 2.24 -2.54
N MET A 54 12.28 3.56 -2.53
CA MET A 54 13.00 4.37 -1.55
C MET A 54 11.99 5.20 -0.77
N VAL A 55 12.02 5.09 0.54
CA VAL A 55 11.21 5.88 1.46
C VAL A 55 12.16 6.70 2.30
N ASP A 56 12.05 8.02 2.20
CA ASP A 56 12.96 8.93 2.87
C ASP A 56 12.21 9.88 3.79
N ASN A 57 12.52 9.79 5.09
CA ASN A 57 11.98 10.64 6.16
C ASN A 57 10.47 10.87 6.06
N LEU A 58 9.73 9.82 5.73
CA LEU A 58 8.30 9.88 5.40
C LEU A 58 7.46 10.23 6.62
N HIS A 59 6.74 11.35 6.53
CA HIS A 59 5.74 11.77 7.50
C HIS A 59 4.35 11.78 6.86
N VAL A 60 3.36 11.20 7.54
CA VAL A 60 1.96 11.27 7.14
C VAL A 60 1.12 11.80 8.28
N LYS A 61 0.30 12.81 7.98
CA LYS A 61 -0.61 13.47 8.94
C LYS A 61 -2.03 13.46 8.41
N TYR A 62 -2.98 13.05 9.24
CA TYR A 62 -4.41 13.14 8.94
C TYR A 62 -5.06 14.23 9.77
N GLN A 63 -5.94 15.01 9.13
CA GLN A 63 -6.82 15.93 9.82
C GLN A 63 -8.15 15.22 10.11
N VAL A 64 -8.47 15.06 11.39
CA VAL A 64 -9.72 14.44 11.84
C VAL A 64 -10.59 15.51 12.44
N TYR A 65 -11.77 15.70 11.87
CA TYR A 65 -12.78 16.61 12.42
C TYR A 65 -13.49 15.90 13.58
N SER A 66 -13.33 16.40 14.80
CA SER A 66 -14.11 15.89 15.92
C SER A 66 -15.53 16.40 15.79
N SER A 67 -16.49 15.50 15.52
CA SER A 67 -17.91 15.81 15.71
C SER A 67 -18.13 15.96 17.23
N GLY A 68 -18.24 17.22 17.67
CA GLY A 68 -18.24 17.59 19.09
C GLY A 68 -19.32 16.91 19.91
N LYS A 69 -18.96 15.80 20.56
CA LYS A 69 -19.55 15.41 21.83
C LYS A 69 -18.48 15.64 22.90
N ALA A 70 -18.52 16.83 23.51
CA ALA A 70 -17.74 17.11 24.71
C ALA A 70 -18.26 16.21 25.84
N VAL A 71 -17.47 15.21 26.22
CA VAL A 71 -17.69 14.45 27.44
C VAL A 71 -17.22 15.31 28.61
N GLY A 72 -18.15 15.76 29.46
CA GLY A 72 -17.87 16.20 30.82
C GLY A 72 -17.39 17.63 31.04
N ALA A 73 -18.12 18.65 30.60
CA ALA A 73 -17.96 19.99 31.14
C ALA A 73 -19.30 20.61 31.58
N SER A 74 -19.38 21.05 32.79
CA SER A 74 -20.56 21.66 33.40
C SER A 74 -20.96 22.99 32.73
N GLY A 75 -22.24 23.16 32.56
CA GLY A 75 -23.11 24.18 31.97
C GLY A 75 -22.55 25.48 31.36
N ALA A 76 -21.77 26.26 32.03
CA ALA A 76 -21.39 27.64 31.61
C ALA A 76 -20.27 27.70 30.55
N ARG A 77 -19.38 26.71 30.49
CA ARG A 77 -18.33 26.63 29.44
C ARG A 77 -18.85 26.07 28.12
N ARG A 78 -20.03 25.46 28.08
CA ARG A 78 -20.63 24.87 26.88
C ARG A 78 -21.04 25.88 25.82
N LEU A 79 -21.45 27.09 26.22
CA LEU A 79 -21.93 28.14 25.33
C LEU A 79 -20.80 28.86 24.56
N LEU A 80 -19.59 28.89 25.11
CA LEU A 80 -18.42 29.51 24.47
C LEU A 80 -17.62 28.51 23.58
N GLN A 81 -17.81 27.19 23.76
CA GLN A 81 -17.12 26.15 22.96
C GLN A 81 -17.93 25.58 21.80
N SER A 82 -19.19 26.02 21.61
CA SER A 82 -20.08 25.43 20.59
C SER A 82 -19.69 25.73 19.14
N ASN A 83 -18.73 26.60 18.88
CA ASN A 83 -18.29 26.98 17.52
C ASN A 83 -16.86 26.56 17.15
N MET A 84 -16.13 25.86 18.01
CA MET A 84 -14.82 25.31 17.65
C MET A 84 -15.00 23.86 17.17
N ARG A 85 -15.25 23.65 15.89
CA ARG A 85 -14.99 22.38 15.21
C ARG A 85 -13.48 22.10 15.33
N GLY A 86 -13.10 21.39 16.38
CA GLY A 86 -11.71 21.05 16.64
C GLY A 86 -11.18 20.14 15.55
N VAL A 87 -10.30 20.64 14.70
CA VAL A 87 -9.50 19.81 13.80
C VAL A 87 -8.37 19.21 14.63
N ARG A 88 -8.38 17.89 14.77
CA ARG A 88 -7.28 17.16 15.42
C ARG A 88 -6.36 16.58 14.34
N THR A 89 -5.08 16.93 14.40
CA THR A 89 -4.06 16.32 13.54
C THR A 89 -3.56 15.01 14.17
N VAL A 90 -3.66 13.92 13.45
CA VAL A 90 -3.11 12.61 13.81
C VAL A 90 -1.84 12.39 12.97
N HIS A 91 -0.68 12.35 13.63
CA HIS A 91 0.60 12.08 12.98
C HIS A 91 0.78 10.56 12.90
N ALA A 92 0.41 9.98 11.77
CA ALA A 92 0.35 8.54 11.56
C ALA A 92 1.72 7.91 11.25
N LEU A 93 2.58 8.60 10.48
CA LEU A 93 3.98 8.22 10.25
C LEU A 93 4.89 9.38 10.63
N LYS A 94 6.05 9.06 11.22
CA LYS A 94 6.93 10.04 11.91
C LYS A 94 8.39 9.80 11.52
N GLY A 95 8.72 10.04 10.25
CA GLY A 95 10.08 9.89 9.74
C GLY A 95 10.46 8.42 9.52
N ILE A 96 9.73 7.72 8.65
CA ILE A 96 10.08 6.37 8.20
C ILE A 96 11.09 6.48 7.06
N SER A 97 12.20 5.73 7.16
CA SER A 97 13.23 5.70 6.12
C SER A 97 13.73 4.28 5.88
N PHE A 98 13.68 3.82 4.64
CA PHE A 98 14.28 2.56 4.19
C PHE A 98 14.40 2.50 2.68
N VAL A 99 15.25 1.60 2.18
CA VAL A 99 15.34 1.25 0.76
C VAL A 99 14.93 -0.21 0.59
N ALA A 100 14.01 -0.49 -0.32
CA ALA A 100 13.67 -1.84 -0.75
C ALA A 100 14.35 -2.13 -2.08
N TYR A 101 14.93 -3.32 -2.19
CA TYR A 101 15.68 -3.77 -3.36
C TYR A 101 14.92 -4.82 -4.13
N GLU A 102 15.34 -5.05 -5.36
CA GLU A 102 14.79 -6.08 -6.22
C GLU A 102 14.88 -7.47 -5.57
N ASN A 103 13.84 -8.27 -5.76
CA ASN A 103 13.69 -9.62 -5.19
C ASN A 103 13.64 -9.67 -3.65
N GLU A 104 13.31 -8.56 -2.98
CA GLU A 104 13.01 -8.60 -1.54
C GLU A 104 11.54 -8.94 -1.26
N SER A 105 11.35 -9.78 -0.25
CA SER A 105 10.04 -10.01 0.37
C SER A 105 10.07 -9.42 1.78
N ILE A 106 9.43 -8.27 1.95
CA ILE A 106 9.51 -7.44 3.15
C ILE A 106 8.23 -7.58 3.97
N GLY A 107 8.36 -8.15 5.17
CA GLY A 107 7.28 -8.19 6.14
C GLY A 107 7.14 -6.84 6.88
N VAL A 108 5.93 -6.30 6.98
CA VAL A 108 5.67 -5.10 7.79
C VAL A 108 4.82 -5.47 8.99
N ILE A 109 5.39 -5.39 10.19
CA ILE A 109 4.74 -5.77 11.45
C ILE A 109 4.57 -4.58 12.41
N GLY A 110 3.71 -4.76 13.41
CA GLY A 110 3.43 -3.76 14.44
C GLY A 110 2.00 -3.87 14.96
N SER A 111 1.71 -3.19 16.07
CA SER A 111 0.39 -3.20 16.69
C SER A 111 -0.70 -2.57 15.80
N ASN A 112 -1.98 -2.81 16.13
CA ASN A 112 -3.08 -2.13 15.44
C ASN A 112 -2.95 -0.62 15.62
N GLY A 113 -3.13 0.15 14.51
CA GLY A 113 -2.93 1.58 14.52
C GLY A 113 -1.46 2.04 14.56
N SER A 114 -0.49 1.14 14.36
CA SER A 114 0.94 1.51 14.35
C SER A 114 1.38 2.31 13.11
N GLY A 115 0.59 2.32 12.03
CA GLY A 115 0.87 3.04 10.79
C GLY A 115 1.14 2.14 9.56
N LYS A 116 1.10 0.79 9.69
CA LYS A 116 1.37 -0.15 8.58
C LYS A 116 0.58 0.15 7.32
N SER A 117 -0.75 0.16 7.39
CA SER A 117 -1.61 0.45 6.24
C SER A 117 -1.43 1.89 5.70
N THR A 118 -1.03 2.83 6.55
CA THR A 118 -0.68 4.20 6.12
C THR A 118 0.61 4.19 5.31
N LEU A 119 1.63 3.44 5.74
CA LEU A 119 2.87 3.28 4.98
C LEU A 119 2.60 2.67 3.61
N LEU A 120 1.83 1.58 3.54
CA LEU A 120 1.49 0.94 2.27
C LEU A 120 0.71 1.86 1.32
N LYS A 121 -0.23 2.64 1.86
CA LYS A 121 -0.96 3.66 1.09
C LYS A 121 -0.05 4.79 0.60
N ALA A 122 0.95 5.17 1.37
CA ALA A 122 1.92 6.17 0.93
C ALA A 122 2.83 5.61 -0.18
N ILE A 123 3.31 4.36 -0.05
CA ILE A 123 4.12 3.69 -1.08
C ILE A 123 3.35 3.54 -2.39
N THR A 124 2.04 3.26 -2.33
CA THR A 124 1.17 3.16 -3.53
C THR A 124 0.70 4.51 -4.06
N GLY A 125 1.07 5.62 -3.42
CA GLY A 125 0.61 6.95 -3.79
C GLY A 125 -0.85 7.26 -3.45
N LEU A 126 -1.55 6.38 -2.73
CA LEU A 126 -2.94 6.60 -2.30
C LEU A 126 -3.06 7.61 -1.15
N THR A 127 -1.96 7.92 -0.48
CA THR A 127 -1.90 8.92 0.59
C THR A 127 -0.67 9.78 0.40
N PRO A 128 -0.84 11.09 0.15
CA PRO A 128 0.29 11.98 -0.03
C PRO A 128 1.08 12.15 1.28
N PRO A 129 2.41 12.25 1.22
CA PRO A 129 3.26 12.60 2.36
C PRO A 129 2.91 14.00 2.89
N ALA A 130 3.03 14.21 4.21
CA ALA A 130 3.02 15.54 4.81
C ALA A 130 4.42 16.19 4.72
N SER A 131 5.48 15.38 4.73
CA SER A 131 6.87 15.71 4.40
C SER A 131 7.65 14.41 4.17
N GLY A 132 8.85 14.52 3.59
CA GLY A 132 9.63 13.39 3.12
C GLY A 132 9.16 12.89 1.77
N SER A 133 9.78 11.83 1.25
CA SER A 133 9.59 11.37 -0.12
C SER A 133 9.41 9.87 -0.21
N VAL A 134 8.71 9.43 -1.25
CA VAL A 134 8.60 8.03 -1.66
C VAL A 134 8.88 7.96 -3.16
N PHE A 135 9.87 7.17 -3.54
CA PHE A 135 10.21 6.87 -4.91
C PHE A 135 10.00 5.40 -5.19
N ALA A 136 9.45 5.08 -6.34
CA ALA A 136 9.28 3.70 -6.78
C ALA A 136 9.62 3.60 -8.27
N ARG A 137 10.41 2.60 -8.65
CA ARG A 137 10.84 2.35 -10.03
C ARG A 137 9.67 2.03 -10.96
N SER A 138 8.67 1.35 -10.44
CA SER A 138 7.42 1.05 -11.14
C SER A 138 6.24 1.26 -10.19
N ARG A 139 5.04 1.30 -10.74
CA ARG A 139 3.82 1.51 -9.94
C ARG A 139 3.58 0.37 -8.96
N PRO A 140 3.68 0.58 -7.63
CA PRO A 140 3.35 -0.44 -6.65
C PRO A 140 1.87 -0.78 -6.70
N SER A 141 1.55 -2.06 -6.66
CA SER A 141 0.16 -2.53 -6.68
C SER A 141 -0.25 -3.08 -5.32
N LEU A 142 -1.33 -2.54 -4.77
CA LEU A 142 -1.93 -3.07 -3.56
C LEU A 142 -2.97 -4.12 -3.95
N LEU A 143 -2.66 -5.39 -3.68
CA LEU A 143 -3.57 -6.48 -3.97
C LEU A 143 -4.88 -6.29 -3.18
N GLY A 144 -6.01 -6.25 -3.88
CA GLY A 144 -7.34 -6.11 -3.28
C GLY A 144 -7.90 -4.68 -3.15
N VAL A 145 -7.14 -3.62 -3.41
CA VAL A 145 -7.62 -2.22 -3.29
C VAL A 145 -7.69 -1.50 -4.65
N GLY A 146 -7.26 -2.11 -5.74
CA GLY A 146 -7.10 -1.40 -7.02
C GLY A 146 -8.34 -1.31 -7.91
N ALA A 147 -9.34 -2.15 -7.73
CA ALA A 147 -10.51 -2.15 -8.60
C ALA A 147 -11.65 -1.35 -7.96
N ALA A 148 -11.78 -0.09 -8.34
CA ALA A 148 -12.98 0.69 -8.09
C ALA A 148 -14.13 0.11 -8.94
N LEU A 149 -14.77 -0.97 -8.43
CA LEU A 149 -15.88 -1.60 -9.14
C LEU A 149 -17.15 -0.80 -8.95
N ILE A 150 -17.90 -0.63 -10.04
CA ILE A 150 -19.15 0.13 -10.08
C ILE A 150 -20.32 -0.84 -9.93
N PRO A 151 -21.08 -0.80 -8.82
CA PRO A 151 -22.16 -1.75 -8.55
C PRO A 151 -23.27 -1.77 -9.61
N GLY A 152 -23.48 -0.66 -10.30
CA GLY A 152 -24.49 -0.54 -11.37
C GLY A 152 -24.09 -1.19 -12.70
N LEU A 153 -22.83 -1.52 -12.89
CA LEU A 153 -22.34 -2.19 -14.10
C LEU A 153 -22.28 -3.70 -13.91
N SER A 154 -22.33 -4.45 -15.02
CA SER A 154 -22.13 -5.91 -15.02
C SER A 154 -20.70 -6.26 -14.53
N GLY A 155 -20.52 -7.50 -14.09
CA GLY A 155 -19.20 -8.03 -13.76
C GLY A 155 -18.23 -7.89 -14.93
N ASP A 156 -18.68 -8.17 -16.14
CA ASP A 156 -17.91 -8.04 -17.38
C ASP A 156 -17.37 -6.61 -17.62
N LYS A 157 -18.25 -5.61 -17.51
CA LYS A 157 -17.84 -4.21 -17.62
C LYS A 157 -16.89 -3.80 -16.49
N ASN A 158 -17.07 -4.37 -15.30
CA ASN A 158 -16.16 -4.14 -14.18
C ASN A 158 -14.80 -4.81 -14.39
N ILE A 159 -14.69 -5.96 -15.07
CA ILE A 159 -13.40 -6.52 -15.50
C ILE A 159 -12.68 -5.52 -16.40
N THR A 160 -13.39 -4.96 -17.38
CA THR A 160 -12.80 -3.97 -18.28
C THR A 160 -12.31 -2.73 -17.54
N LEU A 161 -13.13 -2.15 -16.67
CA LEU A 161 -12.75 -0.98 -15.88
C LEU A 161 -11.59 -1.27 -14.93
N GLY A 162 -11.65 -2.39 -14.22
CA GLY A 162 -10.61 -2.81 -13.30
C GLY A 162 -9.28 -3.06 -13.99
N GLY A 163 -9.29 -3.71 -15.14
CA GLY A 163 -8.10 -3.93 -15.96
C GLY A 163 -7.47 -2.62 -16.45
N LEU A 164 -8.29 -1.69 -16.98
CA LEU A 164 -7.82 -0.37 -17.39
C LEU A 164 -7.25 0.43 -16.22
N ALA A 165 -7.89 0.38 -15.05
CA ALA A 165 -7.40 1.02 -13.82
C ALA A 165 -6.06 0.43 -13.34
N LEU A 166 -5.80 -0.85 -13.62
CA LEU A 166 -4.52 -1.51 -13.38
C LEU A 166 -3.46 -1.17 -14.43
N GLY A 167 -3.81 -0.39 -15.46
CA GLY A 167 -2.90 0.06 -16.51
C GLY A 167 -2.77 -0.91 -17.70
N TYR A 168 -3.71 -1.85 -17.85
CA TYR A 168 -3.81 -2.65 -19.06
C TYR A 168 -4.48 -1.89 -20.21
N ASN A 169 -4.13 -2.19 -21.46
CA ASN A 169 -4.92 -1.77 -22.59
C ASN A 169 -6.14 -2.70 -22.82
N ARG A 170 -7.07 -2.29 -23.70
CA ARG A 170 -8.29 -3.08 -23.94
C ARG A 170 -8.01 -4.48 -24.49
N GLN A 171 -7.01 -4.62 -25.33
CA GLN A 171 -6.67 -5.93 -25.94
C GLN A 171 -6.10 -6.90 -24.89
N GLU A 172 -5.31 -6.40 -23.96
CA GLU A 172 -4.78 -7.17 -22.83
C GLU A 172 -5.91 -7.62 -21.90
N VAL A 173 -6.84 -6.72 -21.58
CA VAL A 173 -8.01 -7.08 -20.75
C VAL A 173 -8.84 -8.17 -21.42
N GLU A 174 -9.05 -8.09 -22.74
CA GLU A 174 -9.81 -9.10 -23.48
C GLU A 174 -9.16 -10.48 -23.40
N LYS A 175 -7.84 -10.56 -23.51
CA LYS A 175 -7.09 -11.83 -23.39
C LYS A 175 -7.22 -12.47 -22.00
N MET A 176 -7.32 -11.66 -20.94
CA MET A 176 -7.38 -12.14 -19.55
C MET A 176 -8.82 -12.37 -19.07
N ARG A 177 -9.82 -11.88 -19.80
CA ARG A 177 -11.23 -11.87 -19.41
C ARG A 177 -11.73 -13.23 -18.95
N GLU A 178 -11.55 -14.25 -19.81
CA GLU A 178 -12.01 -15.60 -19.50
C GLU A 178 -11.36 -16.20 -18.26
N ASP A 179 -10.07 -15.98 -18.08
CA ASP A 179 -9.33 -16.47 -16.92
C ASP A 179 -9.80 -15.79 -15.63
N ILE A 180 -10.09 -14.48 -15.68
CA ILE A 180 -10.66 -13.75 -14.56
C ILE A 180 -12.04 -14.30 -14.19
N ILE A 181 -12.91 -14.54 -15.18
CA ILE A 181 -14.27 -15.08 -14.97
C ILE A 181 -14.20 -16.48 -14.36
N LYS A 182 -13.41 -17.38 -14.93
CA LYS A 182 -13.20 -18.75 -14.45
C LYS A 182 -12.60 -18.76 -13.04
N PHE A 183 -11.62 -17.89 -12.78
CA PHE A 183 -11.01 -17.79 -11.46
C PHE A 183 -12.02 -17.33 -10.41
N ALA A 184 -12.88 -16.38 -10.77
CA ALA A 184 -13.92 -15.85 -9.87
C ALA A 184 -15.11 -16.81 -9.69
N GLU A 185 -15.26 -17.85 -10.55
CA GLU A 185 -16.44 -18.74 -10.63
C GLU A 185 -17.73 -17.93 -10.82
N LEU A 186 -17.78 -17.09 -11.84
CA LEU A 186 -18.87 -16.16 -12.10
C LEU A 186 -19.44 -16.29 -13.52
N GLU A 187 -19.21 -17.41 -14.21
CA GLU A 187 -19.59 -17.63 -15.59
C GLU A 187 -21.08 -17.35 -15.84
N GLU A 188 -21.95 -17.80 -14.92
CA GLU A 188 -23.42 -17.64 -15.05
C GLU A 188 -23.90 -16.23 -14.61
N PHE A 189 -23.07 -15.46 -13.95
CA PHE A 189 -23.44 -14.17 -13.32
C PHE A 189 -22.74 -12.96 -13.95
N ILE A 190 -21.79 -13.18 -14.85
CA ILE A 190 -20.86 -12.13 -15.29
C ILE A 190 -21.57 -10.97 -16.00
N ASP A 191 -22.66 -11.24 -16.68
CA ASP A 191 -23.46 -10.24 -17.41
C ASP A 191 -24.44 -9.46 -16.50
N LEU A 192 -24.62 -9.92 -15.26
CA LEU A 192 -25.52 -9.27 -14.33
C LEU A 192 -24.87 -8.09 -13.61
N PRO A 193 -25.64 -7.04 -13.26
CA PRO A 193 -25.12 -5.93 -12.49
C PRO A 193 -24.55 -6.38 -11.15
N MET A 194 -23.36 -5.90 -10.78
CA MET A 194 -22.68 -6.30 -9.53
C MET A 194 -23.46 -6.01 -8.24
N ARG A 195 -24.42 -5.07 -8.28
CA ARG A 195 -25.35 -4.84 -7.16
C ARG A 195 -26.19 -6.07 -6.78
N THR A 196 -26.34 -7.04 -7.69
CA THR A 196 -27.06 -8.30 -7.46
C THR A 196 -26.16 -9.39 -6.89
N TYR A 197 -24.84 -9.15 -6.85
CA TYR A 197 -23.88 -10.12 -6.34
C TYR A 197 -23.93 -10.22 -4.82
N SER A 198 -23.67 -11.41 -4.30
CA SER A 198 -23.36 -11.56 -2.89
C SER A 198 -22.04 -10.87 -2.55
N SER A 199 -21.79 -10.61 -1.27
CA SER A 199 -20.52 -10.07 -0.81
C SER A 199 -19.33 -10.95 -1.21
N GLY A 200 -19.52 -12.28 -1.16
CA GLY A 200 -18.52 -13.25 -1.60
C GLY A 200 -18.24 -13.20 -3.10
N MET A 201 -19.29 -13.12 -3.95
CA MET A 201 -19.13 -12.96 -5.41
C MET A 201 -18.37 -11.68 -5.76
N SER A 202 -18.77 -10.55 -5.17
CA SER A 202 -18.10 -9.27 -5.37
C SER A 202 -16.64 -9.31 -4.97
N ALA A 203 -16.33 -9.96 -3.87
CA ALA A 203 -14.97 -10.10 -3.37
C ALA A 203 -14.12 -11.02 -4.25
N ARG A 204 -14.70 -12.14 -4.75
CA ARG A 204 -14.02 -13.04 -5.69
C ARG A 204 -13.66 -12.31 -6.99
N LEU A 205 -14.58 -11.52 -7.56
CA LEU A 205 -14.31 -10.75 -8.77
C LEU A 205 -13.21 -9.71 -8.56
N LYS A 206 -13.27 -8.95 -7.46
CA LYS A 206 -12.24 -7.96 -7.07
C LYS A 206 -10.86 -8.61 -6.99
N PHE A 207 -10.78 -9.74 -6.30
CA PHE A 207 -9.53 -10.47 -6.16
C PHE A 207 -9.02 -10.99 -7.52
N ALA A 208 -9.89 -11.60 -8.34
CA ALA A 208 -9.53 -12.14 -9.64
C ALA A 208 -8.94 -11.06 -10.57
N ILE A 209 -9.57 -9.87 -10.63
CA ILE A 209 -9.07 -8.73 -11.39
C ILE A 209 -7.71 -8.28 -10.84
N ALA A 210 -7.57 -8.11 -9.53
CA ALA A 210 -6.31 -7.66 -8.93
C ALA A 210 -5.18 -8.68 -9.12
N ALA A 211 -5.51 -9.98 -9.08
CA ALA A 211 -4.55 -11.07 -9.22
C ALA A 211 -4.20 -11.42 -10.68
N SER A 212 -4.82 -10.77 -11.67
CA SER A 212 -4.55 -11.02 -13.09
C SER A 212 -3.26 -10.35 -13.58
N LYS A 213 -2.74 -9.38 -12.85
CA LYS A 213 -1.53 -8.63 -13.22
C LYS A 213 -0.28 -9.21 -12.58
N GLN A 214 0.79 -9.31 -13.37
CA GLN A 214 2.14 -9.43 -12.85
C GLN A 214 2.61 -8.04 -12.38
N HIS A 215 3.21 -7.99 -11.21
CA HIS A 215 3.63 -6.75 -10.57
C HIS A 215 5.12 -6.80 -10.24
N ASP A 216 5.86 -5.77 -10.61
CA ASP A 216 7.26 -5.62 -10.17
C ASP A 216 7.32 -5.34 -8.66
N ILE A 217 6.35 -4.56 -8.17
CA ILE A 217 6.23 -4.23 -6.74
C ILE A 217 4.81 -4.58 -6.30
N LEU A 218 4.70 -5.60 -5.46
CA LEU A 218 3.43 -6.11 -4.96
C LEU A 218 3.27 -5.81 -3.47
N ILE A 219 2.12 -5.30 -3.09
CA ILE A 219 1.75 -5.08 -1.70
C ILE A 219 0.59 -6.02 -1.35
N ILE A 220 0.77 -6.84 -0.34
CA ILE A 220 -0.23 -7.80 0.16
C ILE A 220 -0.65 -7.37 1.56
N ASP A 221 -1.93 -7.02 1.74
CA ASP A 221 -2.52 -6.78 3.05
C ASP A 221 -3.37 -8.00 3.45
N GLU A 222 -3.21 -8.50 4.67
CA GLU A 222 -3.90 -9.70 5.20
C GLU A 222 -5.43 -9.65 5.09
N ALA A 223 -6.01 -8.47 4.89
CA ALA A 223 -7.44 -8.27 4.67
C ALA A 223 -8.01 -9.00 3.42
N LEU A 224 -7.15 -9.69 2.65
CA LEU A 224 -7.50 -10.39 1.41
C LEU A 224 -8.05 -11.82 1.60
N ALA A 225 -8.18 -12.32 2.83
CA ALA A 225 -8.80 -13.62 3.09
C ALA A 225 -10.33 -13.53 2.88
N VAL A 226 -10.75 -13.49 1.60
CA VAL A 226 -12.15 -13.26 1.21
C VAL A 226 -12.72 -14.50 0.54
N GLY A 227 -13.99 -14.80 0.82
CA GLY A 227 -14.72 -15.90 0.20
C GLY A 227 -14.88 -17.12 1.11
N ASP A 228 -15.42 -18.19 0.54
CA ASP A 228 -15.55 -19.49 1.20
C ASP A 228 -14.19 -20.21 1.31
N ALA A 229 -14.15 -21.32 2.05
CA ALA A 229 -12.93 -22.08 2.32
C ALA A 229 -12.24 -22.58 1.02
N LYS A 230 -13.03 -22.91 -0.02
CA LYS A 230 -12.52 -23.37 -1.32
C LYS A 230 -11.81 -22.24 -2.08
N PHE A 231 -12.46 -21.07 -2.14
CA PHE A 231 -11.89 -19.89 -2.78
C PHE A 231 -10.66 -19.38 -2.04
N LYS A 232 -10.69 -19.39 -0.70
CA LYS A 232 -9.54 -19.03 0.14
C LYS A 232 -8.30 -19.85 -0.22
N LYS A 233 -8.42 -21.19 -0.27
CA LYS A 233 -7.30 -22.08 -0.65
C LYS A 233 -6.76 -21.76 -2.05
N ARG A 234 -7.66 -21.49 -3.03
CA ARG A 234 -7.27 -21.14 -4.39
C ARG A 234 -6.60 -19.76 -4.47
N SER A 235 -7.11 -18.79 -3.72
CA SER A 235 -6.51 -17.46 -3.61
C SER A 235 -5.12 -17.51 -2.98
N GLU A 236 -4.91 -18.33 -1.95
CA GLU A 236 -3.60 -18.55 -1.34
C GLU A 236 -2.61 -19.17 -2.34
N ALA A 237 -3.05 -20.14 -3.15
CA ALA A 237 -2.23 -20.70 -4.22
C ALA A 237 -1.86 -19.65 -5.29
N LYS A 238 -2.84 -18.83 -5.70
CA LYS A 238 -2.60 -17.76 -6.68
C LYS A 238 -1.67 -16.66 -6.12
N ILE A 239 -1.82 -16.30 -4.86
CA ILE A 239 -0.89 -15.37 -4.18
C ILE A 239 0.53 -15.94 -4.16
N ARG A 240 0.69 -17.24 -3.94
CA ARG A 240 2.00 -17.89 -3.98
C ARG A 240 2.62 -17.83 -5.38
N GLU A 241 1.85 -18.18 -6.41
CA GLU A 241 2.27 -18.03 -7.82
C GLU A 241 2.68 -16.60 -8.17
N ILE A 242 1.87 -15.60 -7.76
CA ILE A 242 2.18 -14.18 -7.99
C ILE A 242 3.47 -13.79 -7.26
N ARG A 243 3.68 -14.27 -6.03
CA ARG A 243 4.91 -14.02 -5.26
C ARG A 243 6.15 -14.57 -5.94
N GLU A 244 6.07 -15.78 -6.48
CA GLU A 244 7.20 -16.41 -7.19
C GLU A 244 7.60 -15.65 -8.45
N ASN A 245 6.66 -14.89 -9.04
CA ASN A 245 6.86 -14.11 -10.26
C ASN A 245 6.97 -12.59 -10.00
N ALA A 246 6.79 -12.14 -8.77
CA ALA A 246 6.91 -10.72 -8.43
C ALA A 246 8.35 -10.35 -8.12
N GLY A 247 8.78 -9.15 -8.51
CA GLY A 247 10.13 -8.66 -8.25
C GLY A 247 10.35 -8.33 -6.76
N THR A 248 9.47 -7.53 -6.16
CA THR A 248 9.57 -7.12 -4.75
C THR A 248 8.19 -7.12 -4.10
N ILE A 249 8.13 -7.63 -2.86
CA ILE A 249 6.86 -7.81 -2.15
C ILE A 249 6.89 -7.13 -0.80
N PHE A 250 5.83 -6.37 -0.50
CA PHE A 250 5.53 -5.93 0.86
C PHE A 250 4.36 -6.75 1.41
N ASN A 251 4.58 -7.46 2.51
CA ASN A 251 3.58 -8.32 3.12
C ASN A 251 3.22 -7.81 4.52
N VAL A 252 1.96 -7.41 4.71
CA VAL A 252 1.43 -7.09 6.04
C VAL A 252 0.62 -8.27 6.54
N SER A 253 1.06 -8.88 7.62
CA SER A 253 0.33 -9.98 8.28
C SER A 253 0.37 -9.85 9.79
N HIS A 254 -0.70 -10.31 10.42
CA HIS A 254 -0.75 -10.53 11.88
C HIS A 254 -0.15 -11.88 12.28
N SER A 255 0.04 -12.80 11.33
CA SER A 255 0.70 -14.08 11.53
C SER A 255 2.21 -13.95 11.44
N MET A 256 2.88 -13.96 12.59
CA MET A 256 4.35 -13.91 12.63
C MET A 256 4.99 -15.12 11.95
N ASN A 257 4.33 -16.29 11.97
CA ASN A 257 4.81 -17.48 11.27
C ASN A 257 4.78 -17.28 9.75
N SER A 258 3.69 -16.71 9.23
CA SER A 258 3.58 -16.40 7.80
C SER A 258 4.69 -15.43 7.35
N ILE A 259 5.01 -14.41 8.16
CA ILE A 259 6.11 -13.48 7.85
C ILE A 259 7.46 -14.21 7.82
N LYS A 260 7.74 -15.09 8.79
CA LYS A 260 8.98 -15.89 8.82
C LYS A 260 9.15 -16.80 7.61
N GLU A 261 8.05 -17.42 7.18
CA GLU A 261 8.07 -18.37 6.06
C GLU A 261 8.18 -17.69 4.70
N THR A 262 7.69 -16.45 4.59
CA THR A 262 7.50 -15.82 3.28
C THR A 262 8.32 -14.56 3.05
N CYS A 263 8.99 -14.02 4.08
CA CYS A 263 9.75 -12.78 3.98
C CYS A 263 11.22 -13.01 4.32
N ASN A 264 12.11 -12.35 3.55
CA ASN A 264 13.55 -12.35 3.82
C ASN A 264 14.02 -11.11 4.59
N ARG A 265 13.12 -10.14 4.82
CA ARG A 265 13.34 -8.93 5.59
C ARG A 265 12.07 -8.53 6.33
N CYS A 266 12.19 -7.88 7.47
CA CYS A 266 11.05 -7.44 8.25
C CYS A 266 11.27 -6.03 8.80
N ILE A 267 10.24 -5.18 8.67
CA ILE A 267 10.21 -3.81 9.21
C ILE A 267 9.15 -3.76 10.32
N TRP A 268 9.57 -3.38 11.53
CA TRP A 268 8.66 -3.16 12.64
C TRP A 268 8.36 -1.68 12.83
N ILE A 269 7.06 -1.35 12.76
CA ILE A 269 6.53 0.00 12.99
C ILE A 269 5.70 0.00 14.26
N GLU A 270 5.95 0.97 15.15
CA GLU A 270 5.17 1.16 16.36
C GLU A 270 4.87 2.65 16.57
N LYS A 271 3.58 3.01 16.66
CA LYS A 271 3.09 4.40 16.82
C LYS A 271 3.65 5.37 15.78
N GLY A 272 3.76 4.90 14.53
CA GLY A 272 4.25 5.67 13.40
C GLY A 272 5.77 5.79 13.28
N VAL A 273 6.53 5.11 14.13
CA VAL A 273 8.00 5.14 14.14
C VAL A 273 8.54 3.76 13.75
N GLN A 274 9.53 3.73 12.88
CA GLN A 274 10.30 2.52 12.57
C GLN A 274 11.15 2.14 13.78
N LYS A 275 10.94 0.96 14.31
CA LYS A 275 11.64 0.47 15.51
C LYS A 275 12.81 -0.44 15.19
N MET A 276 12.64 -1.26 14.16
CA MET A 276 13.65 -2.19 13.72
C MET A 276 13.42 -2.56 12.25
N ASP A 277 14.50 -2.86 11.54
CA ASP A 277 14.53 -3.30 10.16
C ASP A 277 15.64 -4.32 10.02
N GLY A 278 15.37 -5.48 9.44
CA GLY A 278 16.36 -6.52 9.25
C GLY A 278 15.77 -7.93 9.17
N ASP A 279 16.53 -8.91 9.67
CA ASP A 279 16.17 -10.32 9.66
C ASP A 279 14.81 -10.57 10.35
N PRO A 280 13.88 -11.35 9.73
CA PRO A 280 12.55 -11.58 10.27
C PRO A 280 12.54 -12.18 11.68
N ASP A 281 13.43 -13.14 11.98
CA ASP A 281 13.47 -13.80 13.29
C ASP A 281 13.90 -12.83 14.39
N ALA A 282 14.92 -12.02 14.10
CA ALA A 282 15.41 -11.00 15.03
C ALA A 282 14.35 -9.93 15.31
N VAL A 283 13.71 -9.40 14.25
CA VAL A 283 12.69 -8.34 14.37
C VAL A 283 11.44 -8.86 15.09
N ILE A 284 10.96 -10.05 14.75
CA ILE A 284 9.78 -10.65 15.38
C ILE A 284 10.05 -10.94 16.86
N LYS A 285 11.24 -11.46 17.19
CA LYS A 285 11.65 -11.70 18.60
C LYS A 285 11.63 -10.40 19.41
N ALA A 286 12.18 -9.32 18.86
CA ALA A 286 12.18 -8.01 19.49
C ALA A 286 10.74 -7.47 19.67
N TYR A 287 9.90 -7.60 18.65
CA TYR A 287 8.48 -7.19 18.72
C TYR A 287 7.71 -7.97 19.78
N GLN A 288 7.88 -9.29 19.84
CA GLN A 288 7.21 -10.14 20.86
C GLN A 288 7.66 -9.79 22.29
N ALA A 289 8.95 -9.50 22.47
CA ALA A 289 9.48 -9.04 23.75
C ALA A 289 8.88 -7.69 24.17
N HIS A 290 8.69 -6.77 23.21
CA HIS A 290 8.02 -5.49 23.44
C HIS A 290 6.55 -5.65 23.87
N LEU A 291 5.82 -6.59 23.23
CA LEU A 291 4.42 -6.86 23.59
C LEU A 291 4.28 -7.44 25.02
N LYS A 292 5.24 -8.30 25.44
CA LYS A 292 5.25 -8.85 26.81
C LYS A 292 5.50 -7.78 27.89
N LYS A 293 6.28 -6.75 27.58
CA LYS A 293 6.54 -5.63 28.51
C LYS A 293 5.36 -4.67 28.66
N LYS A 294 4.39 -4.70 27.75
CA LYS A 294 3.20 -3.84 27.80
C LYS A 294 2.01 -4.48 28.53
N LYS A 295 2.06 -5.78 28.81
CA LYS A 295 1.11 -6.50 29.68
C LYS A 295 1.56 -6.43 31.12
#